data_f5d957be2b2ae26a87a8fa7b24f32c09
#
_entry.id   f5d957be2b2ae26a87a8fa7b24f32c09
#
_cell.length_a   1.000
_cell.length_b   1.000
_cell.length_c   1.000
_cell.angle_alpha   90.00
_cell.angle_beta   90.00
_cell.angle_gamma   90.00
#
_symmetry.space_group_name_H-M   'P 1'
#
loop_
_entity.id
_entity.type
_entity.pdbx_description
1 polymer ?
#
loop_
_entity_poly.entity_id
_entity_poly.type
_entity_poly.pdbx_seq_one_letter_code
_entity_poly.pdbx_strand_id
1 'polypeptide(L)'
;MIKYYSVPSQGKTVAILRNTEMDAINKIGKMMNDFDWCFCSKKYLMPQQFRAVVKVHGDDVFNTEEGMKLAKEKLMAKYYKAFDKRIDMFKADLATLNGRVIEASK
;
A
#
# COMPACT_ATOMS: atom_id res chain seq x y z
N MET A 1 0.52 -6.28 -10.24
CA MET A 1 -0.41 -5.96 -11.35
C MET A 1 -1.83 -5.84 -10.85
N ILE A 2 -2.51 -4.78 -11.21
CA ILE A 2 -3.90 -4.55 -10.80
C ILE A 2 -4.83 -5.37 -11.70
N LYS A 3 -5.75 -6.13 -11.10
CA LYS A 3 -6.79 -6.83 -11.84
C LYS A 3 -8.10 -6.09 -11.70
N TYR A 4 -8.87 -6.04 -12.78
CA TYR A 4 -10.14 -5.34 -12.84
C TYR A 4 -11.26 -6.32 -13.15
N TYR A 5 -12.39 -6.13 -12.48
CA TYR A 5 -13.62 -6.89 -12.72
C TYR A 5 -14.76 -5.90 -12.90
N SER A 6 -15.51 -6.03 -13.99
CA SER A 6 -16.66 -5.20 -14.26
C SER A 6 -17.93 -6.03 -14.13
N VAL A 7 -18.93 -5.48 -13.46
CA VAL A 7 -20.26 -6.06 -13.34
C VAL A 7 -21.27 -5.06 -13.89
N PRO A 8 -21.45 -5.02 -15.23
CA PRO A 8 -22.30 -4.00 -15.88
C PRO A 8 -23.74 -3.98 -15.36
N SER A 9 -24.29 -5.15 -15.03
CA SER A 9 -25.66 -5.25 -14.49
C SER A 9 -25.84 -4.50 -13.17
N GLN A 10 -24.76 -4.28 -12.41
CA GLN A 10 -24.77 -3.56 -11.15
C GLN A 10 -24.06 -2.21 -11.23
N GLY A 11 -23.57 -1.84 -12.42
CA GLY A 11 -22.80 -0.61 -12.61
C GLY A 11 -21.53 -0.55 -11.78
N LYS A 12 -20.91 -1.71 -11.50
CA LYS A 12 -19.72 -1.80 -10.63
C LYS A 12 -18.46 -2.05 -11.41
N THR A 13 -17.36 -1.45 -10.96
CA THR A 13 -16.00 -1.84 -11.35
C THR A 13 -15.19 -2.09 -10.08
N VAL A 14 -14.51 -3.22 -10.03
CA VAL A 14 -13.69 -3.62 -8.89
C VAL A 14 -12.24 -3.69 -9.35
N ALA A 15 -11.34 -3.06 -8.61
CA ALA A 15 -9.90 -3.16 -8.81
C ALA A 15 -9.28 -3.90 -7.63
N ILE A 16 -8.40 -4.87 -7.92
CA ILE A 16 -7.72 -5.66 -6.89
C ILE A 16 -6.23 -5.66 -7.16
N LEU A 17 -5.46 -5.38 -6.12
CA LEU A 17 -4.00 -5.46 -6.13
C LEU A 17 -3.59 -6.50 -5.08
N ARG A 18 -2.88 -7.53 -5.50
CA ARG A 18 -2.47 -8.65 -4.64
C ARG A 18 -0.95 -8.70 -4.47
N ASN A 19 -0.51 -9.52 -3.54
CA ASN A 19 0.92 -9.78 -3.27
C ASN A 19 1.68 -8.52 -2.85
N THR A 20 1.05 -7.71 -2.00
CA THR A 20 1.59 -6.42 -1.56
C THR A 20 2.25 -6.47 -0.19
N GLU A 21 2.19 -7.60 0.53
CA GLU A 21 2.64 -7.69 1.92
C GLU A 21 4.11 -7.31 2.12
N MET A 22 4.97 -7.58 1.15
CA MET A 22 6.41 -7.33 1.26
C MET A 22 6.86 -5.98 0.69
N ASP A 23 5.96 -5.21 0.10
CA ASP A 23 6.34 -4.00 -0.64
C ASP A 23 7.06 -2.97 0.23
N ALA A 24 6.53 -2.67 1.42
CA ALA A 24 7.17 -1.72 2.34
C ALA A 24 8.51 -2.27 2.85
N ILE A 25 8.56 -3.56 3.17
CA ILE A 25 9.80 -4.23 3.64
C ILE A 25 10.88 -4.17 2.57
N ASN A 26 10.52 -4.43 1.31
CA ASN A 26 11.46 -4.36 0.20
C ASN A 26 11.99 -2.94 0.00
N LYS A 27 11.14 -1.93 0.14
CA LYS A 27 11.55 -0.52 0.05
C LYS A 27 12.52 -0.17 1.18
N ILE A 28 12.21 -0.59 2.41
CA ILE A 28 13.07 -0.36 3.58
C ILE A 28 14.43 -1.02 3.37
N GLY A 29 14.45 -2.26 2.87
CA GLY A 29 15.68 -2.97 2.54
C GLY A 29 16.57 -2.20 1.56
N LYS A 30 15.97 -1.64 0.51
CA LYS A 30 16.70 -0.80 -0.46
C LYS A 30 17.25 0.48 0.18
N MET A 31 16.47 1.10 1.06
CA MET A 31 16.90 2.31 1.78
C MET A 31 18.08 2.03 2.70
N MET A 32 18.16 0.83 3.26
CA MET A 32 19.24 0.41 4.17
C MET A 32 20.48 -0.11 3.42
N ASN A 33 20.41 -0.19 2.10
CA ASN A 33 21.55 -0.52 1.24
C ASN A 33 22.32 -1.77 1.68
N ASP A 34 21.65 -2.92 1.60
CA ASP A 34 22.21 -4.23 1.95
C ASP A 34 22.56 -4.39 3.43
N PHE A 35 22.12 -3.48 4.26
CA PHE A 35 22.29 -3.64 5.68
C PHE A 35 21.47 -4.84 6.16
N ASP A 36 22.15 -5.89 6.58
CA ASP A 36 21.52 -7.11 7.06
C ASP A 36 20.88 -6.87 8.43
N TRP A 37 19.62 -6.56 8.42
CA TRP A 37 18.94 -6.33 9.68
C TRP A 37 17.72 -7.23 9.83
N CYS A 38 17.78 -8.03 10.85
CA CYS A 38 16.74 -8.96 11.26
C CYS A 38 15.62 -8.27 12.04
N PHE A 39 15.47 -7.00 11.90
CA PHE A 39 14.77 -6.15 12.84
C PHE A 39 13.29 -6.09 12.51
N CYS A 40 12.47 -6.76 13.29
CA CYS A 40 10.98 -6.63 13.32
C CYS A 40 10.30 -6.43 11.97
N SER A 41 10.71 -7.17 10.94
CA SER A 41 10.16 -7.02 9.59
C SER A 41 8.64 -7.21 9.55
N LYS A 42 8.09 -8.03 10.45
CA LYS A 42 6.65 -8.27 10.55
C LYS A 42 5.85 -7.00 10.85
N LYS A 43 6.46 -6.05 11.55
CA LYS A 43 5.82 -4.77 11.86
C LYS A 43 5.48 -3.97 10.61
N TYR A 44 6.25 -4.15 9.54
CA TYR A 44 6.11 -3.39 8.29
C TYR A 44 5.38 -4.17 7.21
N LEU A 45 4.83 -5.35 7.53
CA LEU A 45 4.02 -6.10 6.60
C LEU A 45 2.77 -5.31 6.23
N MET A 46 2.47 -5.29 4.95
CA MET A 46 1.27 -4.68 4.41
C MET A 46 0.17 -5.74 4.26
N PRO A 47 -1.10 -5.34 4.11
CA PRO A 47 -2.13 -6.29 3.72
C PRO A 47 -1.75 -7.04 2.44
N GLN A 48 -2.17 -8.30 2.33
CA GLN A 48 -1.88 -9.14 1.17
C GLN A 48 -2.55 -8.64 -0.10
N GLN A 49 -3.66 -7.92 0.05
CA GLN A 49 -4.35 -7.35 -1.09
C GLN A 49 -5.08 -6.07 -0.71
N PHE A 50 -5.30 -5.26 -1.73
CA PHE A 50 -6.14 -4.07 -1.66
C PHE A 50 -7.26 -4.20 -2.68
N ARG A 51 -8.43 -3.71 -2.32
CA ARG A 51 -9.62 -3.75 -3.16
C ARG A 51 -10.30 -2.40 -3.15
N ALA A 52 -10.71 -1.95 -4.32
CA ALA A 52 -11.53 -0.75 -4.46
C ALA A 52 -12.71 -1.05 -5.37
N VAL A 53 -13.87 -0.52 -5.01
CA VAL A 53 -15.11 -0.68 -5.77
C VAL A 53 -15.64 0.70 -6.12
N VAL A 54 -15.97 0.88 -7.39
CA VAL A 54 -16.64 2.08 -7.89
C VAL A 54 -17.99 1.68 -8.48
N LYS A 55 -19.02 2.40 -8.10
CA LYS A 55 -20.38 2.22 -8.61
C LYS A 55 -20.83 3.45 -9.37
N VAL A 56 -21.55 3.21 -10.48
CA VAL A 56 -22.28 4.25 -11.16
C VAL A 56 -23.53 4.58 -10.34
N HIS A 57 -23.79 5.86 -10.15
CA HIS A 57 -24.93 6.35 -9.37
C HIS A 57 -26.02 6.92 -10.27
N GLY A 58 -27.28 6.59 -9.96
CA GLY A 58 -28.46 7.19 -10.59
C GLY A 58 -28.54 6.91 -12.08
N ASP A 59 -28.74 7.99 -12.84
CA ASP A 59 -28.95 7.94 -14.27
C ASP A 59 -27.68 7.93 -15.11
N ASP A 60 -26.51 7.85 -14.46
CA ASP A 60 -25.24 7.82 -15.17
C ASP A 60 -25.10 6.55 -16.01
N VAL A 61 -24.52 6.72 -17.20
CA VAL A 61 -24.25 5.60 -18.08
C VAL A 61 -22.98 4.90 -17.61
N PHE A 62 -23.05 3.57 -17.50
CA PHE A 62 -21.88 2.76 -17.14
C PHE A 62 -20.83 2.86 -18.24
N ASN A 63 -19.61 3.28 -17.85
CA ASN A 63 -18.45 3.36 -18.73
C ASN A 63 -17.33 2.55 -18.09
N THR A 64 -16.95 1.46 -18.73
CA THR A 64 -15.93 0.53 -18.20
C THR A 64 -14.56 1.21 -18.03
N GLU A 65 -14.14 2.01 -19.01
CA GLU A 65 -12.84 2.68 -18.96
C GLU A 65 -12.77 3.69 -17.83
N GLU A 66 -13.81 4.51 -17.68
CA GLU A 66 -13.89 5.48 -16.60
C GLU A 66 -13.99 4.80 -15.25
N GLY A 67 -14.75 3.72 -15.15
CA GLY A 67 -14.86 2.91 -13.94
C GLY A 67 -13.52 2.33 -13.53
N MET A 68 -12.75 1.80 -14.49
CA MET A 68 -11.41 1.27 -14.23
C MET A 68 -10.46 2.36 -13.74
N LYS A 69 -10.50 3.54 -14.35
CA LYS A 69 -9.68 4.67 -13.95
C LYS A 69 -9.98 5.10 -12.51
N LEU A 70 -11.24 5.28 -12.19
CA LEU A 70 -11.67 5.68 -10.85
C LEU A 70 -11.36 4.61 -9.80
N ALA A 71 -11.57 3.34 -10.14
CA ALA A 71 -11.25 2.23 -9.25
C ALA A 71 -9.74 2.15 -8.97
N LYS A 72 -8.91 2.37 -10.00
CA LYS A 72 -7.45 2.42 -9.85
C LYS A 72 -7.03 3.56 -8.92
N GLU A 73 -7.56 4.76 -9.12
CA GLU A 73 -7.24 5.92 -8.29
C GLU A 73 -7.58 5.64 -6.82
N LYS A 74 -8.77 5.10 -6.56
CA LYS A 74 -9.23 4.75 -5.22
C LYS A 74 -8.36 3.65 -4.59
N LEU A 75 -8.01 2.63 -5.38
CA LEU A 75 -7.15 1.53 -4.96
C LEU A 75 -5.76 2.03 -4.58
N MET A 76 -5.14 2.84 -5.44
CA MET A 76 -3.80 3.36 -5.21
C MET A 76 -3.74 4.32 -4.03
N ALA A 77 -4.81 5.09 -3.78
CA ALA A 77 -4.90 5.92 -2.59
C ALA A 77 -4.84 5.07 -1.31
N LYS A 78 -5.56 3.95 -1.27
CA LYS A 78 -5.52 3.01 -0.15
C LYS A 78 -4.13 2.38 0.00
N TYR A 79 -3.54 1.95 -1.11
CA TYR A 79 -2.22 1.33 -1.14
C TYR A 79 -1.15 2.29 -0.61
N TYR A 80 -1.07 3.50 -1.16
CA TYR A 80 -0.06 4.47 -0.74
C TYR A 80 -0.23 4.92 0.70
N LYS A 81 -1.47 5.02 1.19
CA LYS A 81 -1.72 5.34 2.59
C LYS A 81 -1.11 4.26 3.51
N ALA A 82 -1.32 2.99 3.18
CA ALA A 82 -0.77 1.88 3.95
C ALA A 82 0.76 1.81 3.83
N PHE A 83 1.29 2.01 2.62
CA PHE A 83 2.72 2.01 2.33
C PHE A 83 3.44 3.13 3.08
N ASP A 84 2.97 4.36 2.96
CA ASP A 84 3.57 5.53 3.59
C ASP A 84 3.53 5.42 5.11
N LYS A 85 2.47 4.84 5.66
CA LYS A 85 2.38 4.58 7.11
C LYS A 85 3.53 3.70 7.59
N ARG A 86 3.86 2.63 6.84
CA ARG A 86 4.95 1.72 7.22
C ARG A 86 6.31 2.40 7.09
N ILE A 87 6.51 3.18 6.06
CA ILE A 87 7.75 3.95 5.88
C ILE A 87 7.94 4.96 7.01
N ASP A 88 6.87 5.67 7.39
CA ASP A 88 6.92 6.61 8.52
C ASP A 88 7.20 5.90 9.85
N MET A 89 6.62 4.73 10.06
CA MET A 89 6.89 3.90 11.25
C MET A 89 8.37 3.52 11.29
N PHE A 90 8.93 3.12 10.15
CA PHE A 90 10.35 2.76 10.05
C PHE A 90 11.24 3.96 10.38
N LYS A 91 10.94 5.13 9.84
CA LYS A 91 11.71 6.36 10.11
C LYS A 91 11.69 6.71 11.60
N ALA A 92 10.53 6.58 12.24
CA ALA A 92 10.39 6.83 13.67
C ALA A 92 11.19 5.82 14.51
N ASP A 93 11.14 4.54 14.13
CA ASP A 93 11.88 3.47 14.80
C ASP A 93 13.39 3.68 14.65
N LEU A 94 13.83 4.09 13.47
CA LEU A 94 15.24 4.38 13.21
C LEU A 94 15.73 5.56 14.04
N ALA A 95 14.93 6.62 14.16
CA ALA A 95 15.27 7.77 14.99
C ALA A 95 15.41 7.37 16.47
N THR A 96 14.50 6.52 16.97
CA THR A 96 14.56 6.00 18.33
C THR A 96 15.83 5.17 18.56
N LEU A 97 16.18 4.30 17.61
CA LEU A 97 17.40 3.48 17.69
C LEU A 97 18.65 4.36 17.71
N ASN A 98 18.72 5.37 16.85
CA ASN A 98 19.85 6.31 16.82
C ASN A 98 20.01 7.02 18.15
N GLY A 99 18.92 7.45 18.78
CA GLY A 99 18.95 8.08 20.11
C GLY A 99 19.54 7.14 21.17
N ARG A 100 19.14 5.88 21.15
CA ARG A 100 19.68 4.85 22.09
C ARG A 100 21.16 4.60 21.88
N VAL A 101 21.60 4.53 20.62
CA VAL A 101 23.01 4.33 20.30
C VAL A 101 23.85 5.50 20.79
N ILE A 102 23.39 6.72 20.57
CA ILE A 102 24.08 7.94 21.04
C ILE A 102 24.20 7.94 22.56
N GLU A 103 23.13 7.59 23.30
CA GLU A 103 23.18 7.51 24.75
C GLU A 103 24.14 6.41 25.25
N ALA A 104 24.11 5.26 24.60
CA ALA A 104 25.02 4.14 24.97
C ALA A 104 26.49 4.49 24.73
N SER A 105 26.76 5.43 23.81
CA SER A 105 28.12 5.87 23.47
C SER A 105 28.67 6.93 24.43
N LYS A 106 27.81 7.48 25.27
CA LYS A 106 28.25 8.44 26.30
C LYS A 106 28.80 7.69 27.50
#